data_aa64e2cf36aa79c59dcd4872254eb4db
#
_entry.id   aa64e2cf36aa79c59dcd4872254eb4db
#
_cell.length_a   1.000
_cell.length_b   1.000
_cell.length_c   1.000
_cell.angle_alpha   90.00
_cell.angle_beta   90.00
_cell.angle_gamma   90.00
#
_symmetry.space_group_name_H-M   'P 1'
#
loop_
_entity.id
_entity.type
_entity.pdbx_description
1 polymer ?
#
loop_
_entity_poly.entity_id
_entity_poly.type
_entity_poly.pdbx_seq_one_letter_code
_entity_poly.pdbx_strand_id
1 'polypeptide(L)'
;MCIRDRIYSIMGPSGSGKSTLLNLISLIDRPTSGSINFNQSPIDFNKNDKNDIFRAKKIGIIYQQNNLLPDFTALENIYLASLSLHNDKNLAITKAKHLLKLVDLSNRAEHYPSQLSGGESQRVSIARAIINDPEVILADEPTGSLDMDTAKDVFQILKDLKSSSRLIIFATHNRFFANKADCLLEMINGSVKNINV
;
A
#
# COMPACT_ATOMS: atom_id res chain seq x y z
N MET A 1 2.14 23.56 -2.14
CA MET A 1 3.12 22.55 -1.71
C MET A 1 2.78 21.26 -2.44
N CYS A 2 3.68 20.70 -3.24
CA CYS A 2 3.42 19.45 -3.95
C CYS A 2 3.57 18.30 -2.94
N ILE A 3 2.51 17.52 -2.72
CA ILE A 3 2.51 16.39 -1.77
C ILE A 3 3.13 15.14 -2.42
N ARG A 4 3.24 15.12 -3.74
CA ARG A 4 3.87 14.03 -4.49
C ARG A 4 5.38 14.04 -4.29
N ASP A 5 6.04 12.93 -4.59
CA ASP A 5 7.48 12.77 -4.41
C ASP A 5 7.93 12.73 -2.94
N ARG A 6 7.02 12.30 -2.03
CA ARG A 6 7.33 12.18 -0.61
C ARG A 6 6.76 10.92 0.00
N ILE A 7 7.46 10.47 1.03
CA ILE A 7 7.01 9.39 1.92
C ILE A 7 6.56 10.04 3.23
N TYR A 8 5.32 9.79 3.60
CA TYR A 8 4.73 10.21 4.87
C TYR A 8 4.62 9.03 5.81
N SER A 9 5.04 9.21 7.03
CA SER A 9 4.74 8.29 8.12
C SER A 9 3.65 8.86 9.03
N ILE A 10 2.72 8.02 9.45
CA ILE A 10 1.71 8.35 10.44
C ILE A 10 2.01 7.55 11.69
N MET A 11 2.40 8.24 12.76
CA MET A 11 2.61 7.65 14.07
C MET A 11 1.45 7.93 15.02
N GLY A 12 1.28 7.07 16.00
CA GLY A 12 0.30 7.24 17.07
C GLY A 12 0.07 5.94 17.83
N PRO A 13 -0.48 6.01 19.05
CA PRO A 13 -0.79 4.83 19.84
C PRO A 13 -1.82 3.92 19.13
N SER A 14 -1.94 2.68 19.62
CA SER A 14 -3.01 1.79 19.17
C SER A 14 -4.36 2.46 19.44
N GLY A 15 -5.31 2.33 18.51
CA GLY A 15 -6.63 2.95 18.64
C GLY A 15 -6.69 4.44 18.32
N SER A 16 -5.59 5.11 17.95
CA SER A 16 -5.61 6.54 17.58
C SER A 16 -6.35 6.86 16.29
N GLY A 17 -6.68 5.83 15.47
CA GLY A 17 -7.43 5.96 14.21
C GLY A 17 -6.59 5.87 12.93
N LYS A 18 -5.31 5.44 13.01
CA LYS A 18 -4.42 5.34 11.83
C LYS A 18 -5.01 4.47 10.71
N SER A 19 -5.42 3.25 11.03
CA SER A 19 -6.03 2.33 10.06
C SER A 19 -7.36 2.88 9.52
N THR A 20 -8.17 3.53 10.36
CA THR A 20 -9.41 4.21 9.93
C THR A 20 -9.10 5.31 8.92
N LEU A 21 -8.07 6.13 9.18
CA LEU A 21 -7.65 7.17 8.24
C LEU A 21 -7.19 6.58 6.91
N LEU A 22 -6.38 5.50 6.94
CA LEU A 22 -5.95 4.82 5.72
C LEU A 22 -7.12 4.22 4.96
N ASN A 23 -8.10 3.62 5.65
CA ASN A 23 -9.32 3.10 5.02
C ASN A 23 -10.17 4.19 4.36
N LEU A 24 -10.27 5.36 4.98
CA LEU A 24 -10.96 6.51 4.39
C LEU A 24 -10.22 7.00 3.13
N ILE A 25 -8.90 7.18 3.20
CA ILE A 25 -8.08 7.62 2.07
C ILE A 25 -8.10 6.58 0.93
N SER A 26 -8.16 5.29 1.28
CA SER A 26 -8.25 4.19 0.30
C SER A 26 -9.64 4.02 -0.31
N LEU A 27 -10.64 4.79 0.13
CA LEU A 27 -12.04 4.71 -0.31
C LEU A 27 -12.71 3.34 -0.01
N ILE A 28 -12.21 2.62 1.00
CA ILE A 28 -12.86 1.41 1.53
C ILE A 28 -14.00 1.84 2.45
N ASP A 29 -13.72 2.77 3.36
CA ASP A 29 -14.71 3.34 4.26
C ASP A 29 -15.21 4.70 3.76
N ARG A 30 -16.42 5.08 4.19
CA ARG A 30 -17.02 6.39 3.88
C ARG A 30 -16.90 7.31 5.09
N PRO A 31 -16.54 8.58 4.92
CA PRO A 31 -16.56 9.53 6.01
C PRO A 31 -18.02 9.82 6.42
N THR A 32 -18.25 9.96 7.73
CA THR A 32 -19.56 10.39 8.26
C THR A 32 -19.89 11.84 7.87
N SER A 33 -18.84 12.67 7.77
CA SER A 33 -18.93 14.08 7.38
C SER A 33 -17.61 14.54 6.78
N GLY A 34 -17.60 15.69 6.09
CA GLY A 34 -16.42 16.23 5.42
C GLY A 34 -16.27 15.71 3.99
N SER A 35 -15.10 15.92 3.38
CA SER A 35 -14.80 15.53 2.00
C SER A 35 -13.38 15.04 1.85
N ILE A 36 -13.17 14.16 0.88
CA ILE A 36 -11.84 13.73 0.43
C ILE A 36 -11.65 14.24 -1.00
N ASN A 37 -10.54 14.91 -1.25
CA ASN A 37 -10.18 15.40 -2.57
C ASN A 37 -8.96 14.64 -3.10
N PHE A 38 -9.01 14.23 -4.35
CA PHE A 38 -7.88 13.67 -5.06
C PHE A 38 -7.52 14.59 -6.23
N ASN A 39 -6.29 15.12 -6.25
CA ASN A 39 -5.85 16.12 -7.23
C ASN A 39 -6.85 17.29 -7.37
N GLN A 40 -7.28 17.86 -6.24
CA GLN A 40 -8.25 18.97 -6.14
C GLN A 40 -9.69 18.60 -6.57
N SER A 41 -9.95 17.40 -7.00
CA SER A 41 -11.28 16.92 -7.37
C SER A 41 -11.91 16.16 -6.20
N PRO A 42 -13.14 16.51 -5.79
CA PRO A 42 -13.83 15.82 -4.69
C PRO A 42 -14.23 14.40 -5.11
N ILE A 43 -14.07 13.46 -4.19
CA ILE A 43 -14.57 12.09 -4.34
C ILE A 43 -16.06 12.07 -3.97
N ASP A 44 -16.87 11.55 -4.88
CA ASP A 44 -18.30 11.36 -4.66
C ASP A 44 -18.56 9.93 -4.14
N PHE A 45 -18.79 9.80 -2.85
CA PHE A 45 -19.03 8.51 -2.20
C PHE A 45 -20.39 7.86 -2.55
N ASN A 46 -21.26 8.52 -3.30
CA ASN A 46 -22.48 7.91 -3.81
C ASN A 46 -22.27 7.08 -5.08
N LYS A 47 -21.11 7.15 -5.69
CA LYS A 47 -20.76 6.46 -6.95
C LYS A 47 -19.80 5.27 -6.69
N ASN A 48 -20.29 4.22 -6.03
CA ASN A 48 -19.48 3.06 -5.62
C ASN A 48 -18.67 2.46 -6.76
N ASP A 49 -19.30 2.09 -7.88
CA ASP A 49 -18.63 1.45 -9.01
C ASP A 49 -17.49 2.31 -9.58
N LYS A 50 -17.69 3.64 -9.62
CA LYS A 50 -16.64 4.57 -10.06
C LYS A 50 -15.49 4.66 -9.05
N ASN A 51 -15.80 4.62 -7.75
CA ASN A 51 -14.81 4.64 -6.70
C ASN A 51 -14.02 3.34 -6.64
N ASP A 52 -14.64 2.19 -6.93
CA ASP A 52 -13.95 0.90 -6.99
C ASP A 52 -12.94 0.86 -8.15
N ILE A 53 -13.34 1.32 -9.33
CA ILE A 53 -12.44 1.46 -10.49
C ILE A 53 -11.34 2.48 -10.20
N PHE A 54 -11.71 3.61 -9.58
CA PHE A 54 -10.74 4.64 -9.20
C PHE A 54 -9.70 4.11 -8.21
N ARG A 55 -10.15 3.41 -7.14
CA ARG A 55 -9.29 2.76 -6.16
C ARG A 55 -8.33 1.78 -6.83
N ALA A 56 -8.87 0.84 -7.62
CA ALA A 56 -8.07 -0.17 -8.31
C ALA A 56 -7.00 0.44 -9.23
N LYS A 57 -7.27 1.60 -9.83
CA LYS A 57 -6.36 2.30 -10.74
C LYS A 57 -5.37 3.22 -10.04
N LYS A 58 -5.76 3.88 -8.94
CA LYS A 58 -5.03 5.02 -8.37
C LYS A 58 -4.40 4.75 -7.01
N ILE A 59 -4.86 3.71 -6.30
CA ILE A 59 -4.48 3.45 -4.92
C ILE A 59 -3.99 2.02 -4.77
N GLY A 60 -2.74 1.85 -4.35
CA GLY A 60 -2.19 0.58 -3.90
C GLY A 60 -2.30 0.47 -2.39
N ILE A 61 -2.75 -0.68 -1.87
CA ILE A 61 -2.92 -0.88 -0.44
C ILE A 61 -2.07 -2.07 0.00
N ILE A 62 -1.29 -1.86 1.05
CA ILE A 62 -0.44 -2.85 1.70
C ILE A 62 -0.92 -2.97 3.15
N TYR A 63 -1.37 -4.15 3.55
CA TYR A 63 -1.88 -4.43 4.88
C TYR A 63 -0.81 -5.04 5.78
N GLN A 64 -0.99 -4.91 7.08
CA GLN A 64 -0.16 -5.56 8.09
C GLN A 64 -0.25 -7.09 7.98
N GLN A 65 -1.47 -7.62 7.87
CA GLN A 65 -1.71 -9.01 7.46
C GLN A 65 -1.78 -8.99 5.94
N ASN A 66 -0.85 -9.65 5.27
CA ASN A 66 -0.64 -9.57 3.82
C ASN A 66 -1.91 -9.79 2.97
N ASN A 67 -2.96 -10.40 3.55
CA ASN A 67 -4.25 -10.69 2.91
C ASN A 67 -4.08 -11.31 1.51
N LEU A 68 -3.11 -12.23 1.38
CA LEU A 68 -2.95 -13.00 0.16
C LEU A 68 -4.07 -14.04 0.07
N LEU A 69 -4.53 -14.28 -1.15
CA LEU A 69 -5.51 -15.31 -1.46
C LEU A 69 -4.82 -16.67 -1.31
N PRO A 70 -5.24 -17.52 -0.36
CA PRO A 70 -4.51 -18.74 0.01
C PRO A 70 -4.51 -19.80 -1.10
N ASP A 71 -5.54 -19.81 -1.94
CA ASP A 71 -5.73 -20.78 -3.02
C ASP A 71 -5.05 -20.38 -4.34
N PHE A 72 -4.32 -19.26 -4.33
CA PHE A 72 -3.64 -18.69 -5.49
C PHE A 72 -2.14 -18.57 -5.22
N THR A 73 -1.33 -18.83 -6.23
CA THR A 73 0.13 -18.68 -6.16
C THR A 73 0.54 -17.21 -5.97
N ALA A 74 1.81 -16.95 -5.66
CA ALA A 74 2.36 -15.60 -5.57
C ALA A 74 2.15 -14.81 -6.87
N LEU A 75 2.40 -15.44 -8.02
CA LEU A 75 2.17 -14.84 -9.33
C LEU A 75 0.69 -14.49 -9.53
N GLU A 76 -0.21 -15.41 -9.18
CA GLU A 76 -1.66 -15.22 -9.33
C GLU A 76 -2.18 -14.11 -8.41
N ASN A 77 -1.74 -14.08 -7.15
CA ASN A 77 -2.08 -12.99 -6.23
C ASN A 77 -1.75 -11.61 -6.78
N ILE A 78 -0.68 -11.49 -7.57
CA ILE A 78 -0.27 -10.22 -8.17
C ILE A 78 -1.11 -9.92 -9.42
N TYR A 79 -1.18 -10.84 -10.41
CA TYR A 79 -1.81 -10.50 -11.67
C TYR A 79 -3.34 -10.36 -11.59
N LEU A 80 -4.00 -11.05 -10.64
CA LEU A 80 -5.45 -10.93 -10.42
C LEU A 80 -5.86 -9.49 -10.10
N ALA A 81 -5.03 -8.74 -9.38
CA ALA A 81 -5.30 -7.33 -9.10
C ALA A 81 -5.30 -6.46 -10.39
N SER A 82 -4.53 -6.84 -11.41
CA SER A 82 -4.55 -6.15 -12.71
C SER A 82 -5.78 -6.49 -13.54
N LEU A 83 -6.29 -7.71 -13.45
CA LEU A 83 -7.47 -8.14 -14.19
C LEU A 83 -8.75 -7.39 -13.80
N SER A 84 -8.79 -6.77 -12.62
CA SER A 84 -9.90 -5.90 -12.21
C SER A 84 -10.05 -4.64 -13.09
N LEU A 85 -9.00 -4.26 -13.80
CA LEU A 85 -8.97 -3.08 -14.69
C LEU A 85 -8.77 -3.43 -16.16
N HIS A 86 -8.11 -4.53 -16.44
CA HIS A 86 -7.65 -4.90 -17.78
C HIS A 86 -7.97 -6.37 -18.07
N ASN A 87 -8.66 -6.65 -19.19
CA ASN A 87 -9.02 -8.02 -19.56
C ASN A 87 -7.89 -8.80 -20.24
N ASP A 88 -6.67 -8.23 -20.35
CA ASP A 88 -5.53 -8.91 -20.96
C ASP A 88 -4.73 -9.70 -19.90
N LYS A 89 -5.03 -10.99 -19.79
CA LYS A 89 -4.36 -11.90 -18.85
C LYS A 89 -2.87 -12.06 -19.17
N ASN A 90 -2.47 -12.09 -20.43
CA ASN A 90 -1.06 -12.29 -20.80
C ASN A 90 -0.22 -11.08 -20.42
N LEU A 91 -0.74 -9.88 -20.64
CA LEU A 91 -0.11 -8.65 -20.21
C LEU A 91 -0.02 -8.58 -18.68
N ALA A 92 -1.09 -8.95 -17.98
CA ALA A 92 -1.11 -8.98 -16.51
C ALA A 92 -0.06 -9.95 -15.93
N ILE A 93 0.07 -11.16 -16.50
CA ILE A 93 1.10 -12.15 -16.11
C ILE A 93 2.50 -11.59 -16.36
N THR A 94 2.73 -10.96 -17.51
CA THR A 94 4.04 -10.41 -17.86
C THR A 94 4.45 -9.31 -16.86
N LYS A 95 3.53 -8.40 -16.53
CA LYS A 95 3.75 -7.37 -15.49
C LYS A 95 4.02 -7.99 -14.12
N ALA A 96 3.24 -8.99 -13.72
CA ALA A 96 3.42 -9.65 -12.44
C ALA A 96 4.77 -10.35 -12.32
N LYS A 97 5.26 -11.03 -13.36
CA LYS A 97 6.61 -11.62 -13.41
C LYS A 97 7.70 -10.56 -13.27
N HIS A 98 7.53 -9.41 -13.92
CA HIS A 98 8.46 -8.28 -13.76
C HIS A 98 8.49 -7.77 -12.32
N LEU A 99 7.32 -7.64 -11.68
CA LEU A 99 7.23 -7.20 -10.28
C LEU A 99 7.80 -8.23 -9.30
N LEU A 100 7.58 -9.53 -9.53
CA LEU A 100 8.24 -10.58 -8.74
C LEU A 100 9.77 -10.49 -8.81
N LYS A 101 10.31 -10.16 -9.99
CA LYS A 101 11.76 -9.91 -10.14
C LYS A 101 12.19 -8.66 -9.35
N LEU A 102 11.40 -7.59 -9.37
CA LEU A 102 11.71 -6.35 -8.65
C LEU A 102 11.78 -6.57 -7.13
N VAL A 103 10.95 -7.46 -6.59
CA VAL A 103 10.92 -7.79 -5.15
C VAL A 103 11.77 -9.03 -4.79
N ASP A 104 12.62 -9.50 -5.72
CA ASP A 104 13.51 -10.67 -5.56
C ASP A 104 12.79 -11.97 -5.20
N LEU A 105 11.68 -12.26 -5.90
CA LEU A 105 10.85 -13.45 -5.72
C LEU A 105 10.56 -14.20 -7.03
N SER A 106 11.44 -14.07 -8.04
CA SER A 106 11.24 -14.76 -9.33
C SER A 106 11.12 -16.28 -9.19
N ASN A 107 11.86 -16.85 -8.25
CA ASN A 107 11.86 -18.29 -7.95
C ASN A 107 10.69 -18.74 -7.06
N ARG A 108 9.85 -17.80 -6.59
CA ARG A 108 8.68 -18.05 -5.75
C ARG A 108 7.36 -17.88 -6.51
N ALA A 109 7.38 -17.62 -7.81
CA ALA A 109 6.19 -17.32 -8.62
C ALA A 109 5.05 -18.34 -8.44
N GLU A 110 5.38 -19.62 -8.40
CA GLU A 110 4.42 -20.74 -8.32
C GLU A 110 4.16 -21.20 -6.86
N HIS A 111 4.73 -20.52 -5.86
CA HIS A 111 4.50 -20.89 -4.45
C HIS A 111 3.18 -20.30 -3.95
N TYR A 112 2.48 -21.08 -3.15
CA TYR A 112 1.28 -20.64 -2.42
C TYR A 112 1.67 -19.84 -1.17
N PRO A 113 0.80 -18.97 -0.65
CA PRO A 113 1.08 -18.18 0.57
C PRO A 113 1.56 -19.00 1.76
N SER A 114 1.06 -20.24 1.93
CA SER A 114 1.49 -21.15 2.99
C SER A 114 2.95 -21.64 2.87
N GLN A 115 3.56 -21.48 1.70
CA GLN A 115 4.94 -21.87 1.40
C GLN A 115 5.92 -20.69 1.45
N LEU A 116 5.42 -19.48 1.71
CA LEU A 116 6.18 -18.25 1.77
C LEU A 116 6.49 -17.87 3.22
N SER A 117 7.68 -17.33 3.47
CA SER A 117 7.96 -16.67 4.73
C SER A 117 7.12 -15.40 4.90
N GLY A 118 7.05 -14.84 6.12
CA GLY A 118 6.34 -13.58 6.37
C GLY A 118 6.86 -12.43 5.51
N GLY A 119 8.17 -12.30 5.37
CA GLY A 119 8.80 -11.28 4.52
C GLY A 119 8.55 -11.53 3.03
N GLU A 120 8.58 -12.78 2.55
CA GLU A 120 8.23 -13.10 1.16
C GLU A 120 6.76 -12.77 0.87
N SER A 121 5.84 -13.12 1.77
CA SER A 121 4.42 -12.80 1.66
C SER A 121 4.19 -11.29 1.63
N GLN A 122 4.94 -10.52 2.44
CA GLN A 122 4.85 -9.05 2.43
C GLN A 122 5.37 -8.48 1.11
N ARG A 123 6.45 -9.00 0.55
CA ARG A 123 6.97 -8.58 -0.76
C ARG A 123 5.98 -8.90 -1.89
N VAL A 124 5.29 -10.03 -1.85
CA VAL A 124 4.18 -10.34 -2.78
C VAL A 124 3.03 -9.34 -2.62
N SER A 125 2.66 -8.99 -1.39
CA SER A 125 1.62 -7.98 -1.12
C SER A 125 2.00 -6.59 -1.68
N ILE A 126 3.26 -6.20 -1.57
CA ILE A 126 3.78 -4.96 -2.18
C ILE A 126 3.67 -5.03 -3.71
N ALA A 127 4.14 -6.11 -4.32
CA ALA A 127 4.06 -6.30 -5.77
C ALA A 127 2.62 -6.24 -6.27
N ARG A 128 1.68 -6.87 -5.54
CA ARG A 128 0.24 -6.80 -5.83
C ARG A 128 -0.29 -5.36 -5.76
N ALA A 129 0.12 -4.60 -4.76
CA ALA A 129 -0.34 -3.23 -4.58
C ALA A 129 0.10 -2.28 -5.70
N ILE A 130 1.22 -2.56 -6.36
CA ILE A 130 1.80 -1.67 -7.39
C ILE A 130 1.56 -2.11 -8.84
N ILE A 131 0.91 -3.25 -9.08
CA ILE A 131 0.77 -3.78 -10.46
C ILE A 131 0.03 -2.85 -11.42
N ASN A 132 -0.87 -2.03 -10.90
CA ASN A 132 -1.63 -1.05 -11.67
C ASN A 132 -0.97 0.34 -11.73
N ASP A 133 0.28 0.46 -11.28
CA ASP A 133 1.05 1.71 -11.23
C ASP A 133 0.29 2.86 -10.51
N PRO A 134 -0.09 2.66 -9.24
CA PRO A 134 -0.91 3.63 -8.51
C PRO A 134 -0.16 4.94 -8.23
N GLU A 135 -0.92 6.05 -8.16
CA GLU A 135 -0.40 7.37 -7.76
C GLU A 135 -0.24 7.48 -6.23
N VAL A 136 -0.96 6.66 -5.47
CA VAL A 136 -0.91 6.63 -4.00
C VAL A 136 -0.68 5.21 -3.52
N ILE A 137 0.28 5.02 -2.64
CA ILE A 137 0.49 3.76 -1.90
C ILE A 137 0.18 4.03 -0.44
N LEU A 138 -0.72 3.24 0.12
CA LEU A 138 -1.09 3.25 1.53
C LEU A 138 -0.59 1.95 2.16
N ALA A 139 0.14 2.04 3.27
CA ALA A 139 0.64 0.87 3.97
C ALA A 139 0.29 0.95 5.46
N ASP A 140 -0.44 -0.03 5.95
CA ASP A 140 -0.78 -0.13 7.38
C ASP A 140 0.16 -1.14 8.03
N GLU A 141 1.07 -0.67 8.90
CA GLU A 141 2.08 -1.45 9.60
C GLU A 141 2.85 -2.44 8.69
N PRO A 142 3.43 -2.00 7.57
CA PRO A 142 3.96 -2.90 6.52
C PRO A 142 5.13 -3.77 6.98
N THR A 143 5.68 -3.50 8.16
CA THR A 143 6.81 -4.22 8.75
C THR A 143 6.50 -4.75 10.16
N GLY A 144 5.28 -4.58 10.64
CA GLY A 144 4.93 -4.80 12.04
C GLY A 144 4.99 -6.26 12.51
N SER A 145 4.89 -7.22 11.61
CA SER A 145 4.97 -8.67 11.90
C SER A 145 6.31 -9.31 11.56
N LEU A 146 7.31 -8.52 11.16
CA LEU A 146 8.60 -9.01 10.66
C LEU A 146 9.70 -8.79 11.69
N ASP A 147 10.73 -9.65 11.66
CA ASP A 147 11.98 -9.38 12.34
C ASP A 147 12.67 -8.14 11.75
N MET A 148 13.61 -7.55 12.50
CA MET A 148 14.18 -6.26 12.17
C MET A 148 14.93 -6.25 10.81
N ASP A 149 15.61 -7.33 10.44
CA ASP A 149 16.41 -7.35 9.22
C ASP A 149 15.50 -7.52 7.99
N THR A 150 14.57 -8.45 8.04
CA THR A 150 13.49 -8.59 7.03
C THR A 150 12.67 -7.30 6.90
N ALA A 151 12.37 -6.63 8.02
CA ALA A 151 11.65 -5.35 8.02
C ALA A 151 12.42 -4.23 7.31
N LYS A 152 13.76 -4.18 7.46
CA LYS A 152 14.61 -3.20 6.73
C LYS A 152 14.56 -3.45 5.22
N ASP A 153 14.63 -4.72 4.78
CA ASP A 153 14.59 -5.08 3.37
C ASP A 153 13.24 -4.70 2.74
N VAL A 154 12.13 -5.04 3.41
CA VAL A 154 10.77 -4.66 2.99
C VAL A 154 10.60 -3.14 2.95
N PHE A 155 11.11 -2.44 3.94
CA PHE A 155 11.05 -0.97 3.98
C PHE A 155 11.90 -0.34 2.87
N GLN A 156 13.04 -0.92 2.53
CA GLN A 156 13.87 -0.44 1.41
C GLN A 156 13.11 -0.56 0.08
N ILE A 157 12.41 -1.67 -0.16
CA ILE A 157 11.54 -1.81 -1.34
C ILE A 157 10.51 -0.67 -1.39
N LEU A 158 9.84 -0.35 -0.27
CA LEU A 158 8.88 0.77 -0.22
C LEU A 158 9.54 2.10 -0.56
N LYS A 159 10.76 2.35 -0.09
CA LYS A 159 11.52 3.56 -0.44
C LYS A 159 11.85 3.64 -1.92
N ASP A 160 12.24 2.52 -2.51
CA ASP A 160 12.62 2.44 -3.93
C ASP A 160 11.41 2.64 -4.87
N LEU A 161 10.19 2.48 -4.35
CA LEU A 161 8.97 2.82 -5.06
C LEU A 161 8.68 4.32 -5.13
N LYS A 162 9.44 5.17 -4.42
CA LYS A 162 9.31 6.62 -4.48
C LYS A 162 9.58 7.13 -5.90
N SER A 163 8.71 8.00 -6.40
CA SER A 163 8.85 8.65 -7.70
C SER A 163 8.20 10.03 -7.69
N SER A 164 8.53 10.87 -8.66
CA SER A 164 7.99 12.24 -8.78
C SER A 164 6.45 12.29 -8.95
N SER A 165 5.82 11.18 -9.30
CA SER A 165 4.37 11.08 -9.50
C SER A 165 3.65 10.34 -8.38
N ARG A 166 4.37 9.77 -7.39
CA ARG A 166 3.81 8.86 -6.40
C ARG A 166 3.88 9.43 -4.99
N LEU A 167 2.78 9.30 -4.26
CA LEU A 167 2.68 9.55 -2.84
C LEU A 167 2.69 8.22 -2.09
N ILE A 168 3.53 8.09 -1.07
CA ILE A 168 3.54 6.92 -0.18
C ILE A 168 3.18 7.40 1.23
N ILE A 169 2.17 6.77 1.82
CA ILE A 169 1.75 7.02 3.21
C ILE A 169 1.77 5.69 3.95
N PHE A 170 2.52 5.59 5.02
CA PHE A 170 2.49 4.40 5.87
C PHE A 170 2.20 4.74 7.33
N ALA A 171 1.35 3.93 7.96
CA ALA A 171 1.13 3.96 9.40
C ALA A 171 2.11 3.02 10.07
N THR A 172 2.69 3.44 11.19
CA THR A 172 3.54 2.58 12.01
C THR A 172 3.63 3.08 13.44
N HIS A 173 3.83 2.17 14.38
CA HIS A 173 4.21 2.49 15.76
C HIS A 173 5.74 2.40 15.97
N ASN A 174 6.50 1.95 14.96
CA ASN A 174 7.95 1.82 15.03
C ASN A 174 8.64 3.13 14.62
N ARG A 175 9.22 3.83 15.61
CA ARG A 175 9.93 5.11 15.41
C ARG A 175 11.12 4.99 14.44
N PHE A 176 11.80 3.85 14.40
CA PHE A 176 12.94 3.66 13.51
C PHE A 176 12.55 3.82 12.03
N PHE A 177 11.40 3.24 11.62
CA PHE A 177 10.91 3.38 10.25
C PHE A 177 10.23 4.73 10.04
N ALA A 178 9.48 5.22 11.01
CA ALA A 178 8.80 6.51 10.91
C ALA A 178 9.79 7.66 10.63
N ASN A 179 10.92 7.67 11.31
CA ASN A 179 11.96 8.69 11.14
C ASN A 179 12.70 8.61 9.78
N LYS A 180 12.48 7.57 8.99
CA LYS A 180 13.05 7.43 7.64
C LYS A 180 12.14 8.00 6.54
N ALA A 181 10.94 8.45 6.90
CA ALA A 181 10.03 9.16 6.01
C ALA A 181 10.50 10.61 5.78
N ASP A 182 10.07 11.20 4.67
CA ASP A 182 10.33 12.63 4.38
C ASP A 182 9.51 13.55 5.29
N CYS A 183 8.34 13.06 5.74
CA CYS A 183 7.43 13.82 6.62
C CYS A 183 6.86 12.89 7.71
N LEU A 184 6.88 13.37 8.95
CA LEU A 184 6.31 12.68 10.09
C LEU A 184 5.00 13.35 10.53
N LEU A 185 3.93 12.57 10.52
CA LEU A 185 2.61 12.97 11.02
C LEU A 185 2.34 12.22 12.33
N GLU A 186 1.77 12.90 13.30
CA GLU A 186 1.32 12.29 14.56
C GLU A 186 -0.21 12.27 14.60
N MET A 187 -0.76 11.11 14.93
CA MET A 187 -2.19 10.92 15.09
C MET A 187 -2.54 10.70 16.55
N ILE A 188 -3.31 11.63 17.12
CA ILE A 188 -3.76 11.61 18.51
C ILE A 188 -5.28 11.82 18.53
N ASN A 189 -6.02 10.86 19.09
CA ASN A 189 -7.47 10.95 19.26
C ASN A 189 -8.21 11.35 17.95
N GLY A 190 -7.86 10.72 16.83
CA GLY A 190 -8.49 10.96 15.54
C GLY A 190 -8.05 12.25 14.83
N SER A 191 -7.12 13.01 15.40
CA SER A 191 -6.59 14.23 14.80
C SER A 191 -5.15 14.05 14.36
N VAL A 192 -4.82 14.55 13.15
CA VAL A 192 -3.47 14.49 12.58
C VAL A 192 -2.76 15.81 12.77
N LYS A 193 -1.55 15.77 13.33
CA LYS A 193 -0.65 16.91 13.43
C LYS A 193 0.64 16.64 12.64
N ASN A 194 1.15 17.66 11.96
CA ASN A 194 2.47 17.59 11.32
C ASN A 194 3.54 17.91 12.37
N ILE A 195 4.53 17.03 12.53
CA ILE A 195 5.61 17.22 13.51
C ILE A 195 6.87 17.77 12.86
N ASN A 196 7.11 17.44 11.57
CA ASN A 196 8.24 17.95 10.81
C ASN A 196 7.77 18.52 9.46
N VAL A 197 8.03 19.77 9.26
CA VAL A 197 7.92 20.49 7.97
C VAL A 197 9.30 20.62 7.37
#